data_693d910a63e11a3136ebb1c9e1dd0853
#
_entry.id   693d910a63e11a3136ebb1c9e1dd0853
#
_cell.length_a   1.000
_cell.length_b   1.000
_cell.length_c   1.000
_cell.angle_alpha   90.00
_cell.angle_beta   90.00
_cell.angle_gamma   90.00
#
_symmetry.space_group_name_H-M   'P 1'
#
loop_
_entity.id
_entity.type
_entity.pdbx_description
1 polymer ?
#
loop_
_entity_poly.entity_id
_entity_poly.type
_entity_poly.pdbx_seq_one_letter_code
_entity_poly.pdbx_strand_id
1 'polypeptide(L)'
;MKYTKSGGQTANGPEAWFTGTVYIDSIRNADEQSAVGCAHVRFTPGARTAWHTHPKGQTLYVTDGIGLVARRGEVQEIRPGDVVYIEPGEEHWHGATATRFMAHVAIQESDENGPVTWLEHVTDEEYGQAN
;
A
#
# COMPACT_ATOMS: atom_id res chain seq x y z
N MET A 1 10.50 13.25 22.88
CA MET A 1 9.25 12.49 22.59
C MET A 1 8.24 13.42 21.95
N LYS A 2 7.56 12.95 20.90
CA LYS A 2 6.49 13.72 20.25
C LYS A 2 5.21 12.91 20.32
N TYR A 3 4.12 13.59 20.64
CA TYR A 3 2.79 12.98 20.74
C TYR A 3 1.86 13.64 19.72
N THR A 4 1.27 12.83 18.83
CA THR A 4 0.30 13.30 17.84
C THR A 4 -1.06 12.71 18.19
N LYS A 5 -2.03 13.59 18.46
CA LYS A 5 -3.41 13.15 18.74
C LYS A 5 -4.06 12.56 17.50
N SER A 6 -5.00 11.64 17.70
CA SER A 6 -5.86 11.12 16.63
C SER A 6 -6.71 12.25 16.03
N GLY A 7 -7.26 12.02 14.86
CA GLY A 7 -8.10 13.00 14.19
C GLY A 7 -7.34 13.93 13.25
N GLY A 8 -6.15 13.55 12.84
CA GLY A 8 -5.43 14.22 11.77
C GLY A 8 -6.16 14.11 10.44
N GLN A 9 -5.73 14.90 9.46
CA GLN A 9 -6.38 14.94 8.16
C GLN A 9 -6.05 13.70 7.33
N THR A 10 -7.10 13.07 6.77
CA THR A 10 -6.96 11.99 5.80
C THR A 10 -6.67 12.58 4.42
N ALA A 11 -5.69 12.01 3.73
CA ALA A 11 -5.40 12.35 2.34
C ALA A 11 -6.04 11.34 1.39
N ASN A 12 -6.35 11.79 0.18
CA ASN A 12 -6.76 10.90 -0.91
C ASN A 12 -5.52 10.40 -1.64
N GLY A 13 -5.53 9.13 -2.03
CA GLY A 13 -4.47 8.58 -2.87
C GLY A 13 -4.46 9.25 -4.23
N PRO A 14 -3.30 9.76 -4.71
CA PRO A 14 -3.20 10.39 -6.03
C PRO A 14 -3.56 9.44 -7.17
N GLU A 15 -4.27 9.94 -8.18
CA GLU A 15 -4.64 9.16 -9.36
C GLU A 15 -3.44 8.62 -10.14
N ALA A 16 -2.29 9.29 -10.03
CA ALA A 16 -1.06 8.83 -10.67
C ALA A 16 -0.58 7.49 -10.10
N TRP A 17 -0.93 7.17 -8.85
CA TRP A 17 -0.41 6.00 -8.11
C TRP A 17 -1.48 4.98 -7.72
N PHE A 18 -2.75 5.33 -7.88
CA PHE A 18 -3.87 4.48 -7.48
C PHE A 18 -4.97 4.49 -8.52
N THR A 19 -5.68 3.38 -8.62
CA THR A 19 -6.96 3.28 -9.33
C THR A 19 -8.06 3.14 -8.28
N GLY A 20 -9.15 3.88 -8.44
CA GLY A 20 -10.24 3.90 -7.45
C GLY A 20 -9.94 4.84 -6.29
N THR A 21 -10.82 4.84 -5.30
CA THR A 21 -10.71 5.73 -4.14
C THR A 21 -9.93 5.06 -3.03
N VAL A 22 -8.87 5.72 -2.58
CA VAL A 22 -7.98 5.26 -1.51
C VAL A 22 -7.78 6.39 -0.52
N TYR A 23 -7.87 6.09 0.77
CA TYR A 23 -7.65 7.05 1.86
C TYR A 23 -6.36 6.70 2.60
N ILE A 24 -5.53 7.73 2.83
CA ILE A 24 -4.22 7.56 3.45
C ILE A 24 -4.14 8.42 4.71
N ASP A 25 -3.90 7.76 5.84
CA ASP A 25 -3.58 8.45 7.10
C ASP A 25 -2.11 8.21 7.42
N SER A 26 -1.33 9.29 7.45
CA SER A 26 0.08 9.19 7.80
C SER A 26 0.24 8.81 9.28
N ILE A 27 1.09 7.83 9.55
CA ILE A 27 1.50 7.46 10.92
C ILE A 27 2.86 8.06 11.21
N ARG A 28 3.80 7.93 10.28
CA ARG A 28 5.13 8.49 10.37
C ARG A 28 5.67 8.80 8.99
N ASN A 29 6.20 10.00 8.81
CA ASN A 29 6.94 10.35 7.60
C ASN A 29 8.43 10.17 7.87
N ALA A 30 9.16 9.60 6.91
CA ALA A 30 10.61 9.54 6.97
C ALA A 30 11.19 10.96 7.07
N ASP A 31 12.23 11.12 7.87
CA ASP A 31 12.91 12.39 8.06
C ASP A 31 14.41 12.17 8.27
N GLU A 32 15.11 13.22 8.71
CA GLU A 32 16.56 13.16 8.93
C GLU A 32 16.98 12.18 10.04
N GLN A 33 16.08 11.92 10.99
CA GLN A 33 16.36 11.03 12.11
C GLN A 33 16.06 9.58 11.81
N SER A 34 15.12 9.32 10.93
CA SER A 34 14.70 7.96 10.59
C SER A 34 14.22 7.86 9.15
N ALA A 35 14.70 6.86 8.46
CA ALA A 35 14.29 6.56 7.09
C ALA A 35 12.93 5.84 7.03
N VAL A 36 12.36 5.46 8.17
CA VAL A 36 11.11 4.70 8.23
C VAL A 36 9.90 5.59 7.96
N GLY A 37 9.07 5.18 7.01
CA GLY A 37 7.76 5.76 6.77
C GLY A 37 6.68 4.73 7.07
N CYS A 38 5.52 5.20 7.53
CA CYS A 38 4.41 4.32 7.91
C CYS A 38 3.10 5.05 7.71
N ALA A 39 2.12 4.34 7.15
CA ALA A 39 0.78 4.89 6.90
C ALA A 39 -0.29 3.82 7.04
N HIS A 40 -1.48 4.24 7.47
CA HIS A 40 -2.68 3.41 7.41
C HIS A 40 -3.41 3.74 6.11
N VAL A 41 -3.58 2.74 5.25
CA VAL A 41 -4.13 2.90 3.91
C VAL A 41 -5.41 2.09 3.79
N ARG A 42 -6.48 2.74 3.33
CA ARG A 42 -7.81 2.12 3.20
C ARG A 42 -8.24 2.19 1.74
N PHE A 43 -8.55 1.03 1.19
CA PHE A 43 -8.94 0.85 -0.20
C PHE A 43 -10.44 0.54 -0.26
N THR A 44 -11.19 1.32 -1.01
CA THR A 44 -12.59 1.01 -1.32
C THR A 44 -12.66 -0.20 -2.27
N PRO A 45 -13.81 -0.91 -2.38
CA PRO A 45 -13.91 -2.04 -3.30
C PRO A 45 -13.46 -1.68 -4.71
N GLY A 46 -12.60 -2.51 -5.28
CA GLY A 46 -12.04 -2.28 -6.61
C GLY A 46 -10.79 -1.41 -6.66
N ALA A 47 -10.48 -0.70 -5.58
CA ALA A 47 -9.31 0.19 -5.55
C ALA A 47 -8.01 -0.59 -5.34
N ARG A 48 -6.94 -0.12 -5.98
CA ARG A 48 -5.61 -0.75 -5.92
C ARG A 48 -4.52 0.27 -6.23
N THR A 49 -3.30 -0.07 -5.83
CA THR A 49 -2.11 0.69 -6.23
C THR A 49 -1.75 0.42 -7.68
N ALA A 50 -0.94 1.29 -8.28
CA ALA A 50 -0.18 0.94 -9.47
C ALA A 50 0.88 -0.12 -9.12
N TRP A 51 1.48 -0.73 -10.13
CA TRP A 51 2.71 -1.50 -9.96
C TRP A 51 3.79 -0.58 -9.38
N HIS A 52 4.58 -1.07 -8.44
CA HIS A 52 5.64 -0.27 -7.83
C HIS A 52 6.68 -1.15 -7.14
N THR A 53 7.78 -0.51 -6.75
CA THR A 53 8.87 -1.15 -6.00
C THR A 53 9.29 -0.26 -4.84
N HIS A 54 9.91 -0.88 -3.84
CA HIS A 54 10.51 -0.17 -2.69
C HIS A 54 11.99 -0.52 -2.59
N PRO A 55 12.89 0.46 -2.40
CA PRO A 55 14.33 0.20 -2.37
C PRO A 55 14.77 -0.68 -1.20
N LYS A 56 14.06 -0.63 -0.08
CA LYS A 56 14.36 -1.40 1.14
C LYS A 56 13.27 -2.42 1.47
N GLY A 57 12.36 -2.70 0.52
CA GLY A 57 11.21 -3.55 0.77
C GLY A 57 10.07 -2.84 1.48
N GLN A 58 8.99 -3.58 1.70
CA GLN A 58 7.80 -3.07 2.37
C GLN A 58 7.17 -4.16 3.21
N THR A 59 6.72 -3.81 4.41
CA THR A 59 5.90 -4.69 5.25
C THR A 59 4.48 -4.15 5.25
N LEU A 60 3.51 -5.03 5.00
CA LEU A 60 2.09 -4.73 5.10
C LEU A 60 1.50 -5.55 6.25
N TYR A 61 0.75 -4.88 7.11
CA TYR A 61 -0.04 -5.53 8.16
C TYR A 61 -1.52 -5.22 7.91
N VAL A 62 -2.29 -6.25 7.57
CA VAL A 62 -3.71 -6.07 7.23
C VAL A 62 -4.51 -5.87 8.51
N THR A 63 -5.31 -4.81 8.55
CA THR A 63 -6.13 -4.46 9.73
C THR A 63 -7.60 -4.76 9.55
N ASP A 64 -8.15 -4.60 8.33
CA ASP A 64 -9.58 -4.73 8.07
C ASP A 64 -9.85 -5.19 6.64
N GLY A 65 -10.99 -5.83 6.46
CA GLY A 65 -11.51 -6.17 5.14
C GLY A 65 -10.83 -7.36 4.49
N ILE A 66 -10.93 -7.44 3.17
CA ILE A 66 -10.31 -8.51 2.36
C ILE A 66 -9.65 -7.85 1.16
N GLY A 67 -8.37 -8.11 0.99
CA GLY A 67 -7.59 -7.54 -0.08
C GLY A 67 -6.78 -8.55 -0.87
N LEU A 68 -6.00 -8.00 -1.77
CA LEU A 68 -5.11 -8.74 -2.65
C LEU A 68 -3.72 -8.11 -2.59
N VAL A 69 -2.71 -8.95 -2.66
CA VAL A 69 -1.34 -8.55 -2.95
C VAL A 69 -0.84 -9.40 -4.10
N ALA A 70 -0.15 -8.78 -5.04
CA ALA A 70 0.29 -9.46 -6.25
C ALA A 70 1.72 -9.09 -6.60
N ARG A 71 2.45 -10.06 -7.11
CA ARG A 71 3.68 -9.87 -7.86
C ARG A 71 3.47 -10.45 -9.25
N ARG A 72 4.44 -10.27 -10.16
CA ARG A 72 4.27 -10.80 -11.53
C ARG A 72 4.00 -12.31 -11.48
N GLY A 73 2.85 -12.72 -12.04
CA GLY A 73 2.46 -14.13 -12.14
C GLY A 73 1.86 -14.75 -10.88
N GLU A 74 1.68 -14.00 -9.80
CA GLU A 74 1.14 -14.54 -8.54
C GLU A 74 0.25 -13.52 -7.84
N VAL A 75 -0.91 -13.97 -7.35
CA VAL A 75 -1.84 -13.16 -6.55
C VAL A 75 -2.18 -13.92 -5.29
N GLN A 76 -2.17 -13.22 -4.16
CA GLN A 76 -2.53 -13.77 -2.86
C GLN A 76 -3.64 -12.92 -2.23
N GLU A 77 -4.71 -13.59 -1.78
CA GLU A 77 -5.72 -12.94 -0.93
C GLU A 77 -5.14 -12.71 0.46
N ILE A 78 -5.41 -11.55 1.02
CA ILE A 78 -4.94 -11.16 2.35
C ILE A 78 -6.11 -10.71 3.24
N ARG A 79 -6.03 -11.05 4.54
CA ARG A 79 -7.07 -10.85 5.52
C ARG A 79 -6.50 -10.24 6.81
N PRO A 80 -7.35 -9.68 7.69
CA PRO A 80 -6.88 -9.08 8.95
C PRO A 80 -5.97 -10.01 9.74
N GLY A 81 -4.84 -9.47 10.18
CA GLY A 81 -3.80 -10.21 10.88
C GLY A 81 -2.71 -10.78 9.97
N ASP A 82 -2.93 -10.83 8.67
CA ASP A 82 -1.89 -11.27 7.74
C ASP A 82 -0.77 -10.24 7.65
N VAL A 83 0.45 -10.74 7.52
CA VAL A 83 1.65 -9.93 7.29
C VAL A 83 2.24 -10.31 5.95
N VAL A 84 2.49 -9.29 5.12
CA VAL A 84 3.15 -9.48 3.83
C VAL A 84 4.48 -8.75 3.87
N TYR A 85 5.56 -9.44 3.53
CA TYR A 85 6.84 -8.79 3.30
C TYR A 85 7.16 -8.81 1.81
N ILE A 86 7.30 -7.62 1.24
CA ILE A 86 7.70 -7.43 -0.15
C ILE A 86 9.19 -7.11 -0.15
N GLU A 87 9.97 -7.89 -0.90
CA GLU A 87 11.42 -7.74 -0.93
C GLU A 87 11.86 -6.48 -1.67
N PRO A 88 13.07 -5.96 -1.36
CA PRO A 88 13.61 -4.82 -2.09
C PRO A 88 13.60 -5.04 -3.60
N GLY A 89 13.07 -4.05 -4.33
CA GLY A 89 13.02 -4.09 -5.79
C GLY A 89 11.97 -5.00 -6.40
N GLU A 90 11.16 -5.68 -5.59
CA GLU A 90 10.12 -6.57 -6.09
C GLU A 90 8.93 -5.77 -6.63
N GLU A 91 8.60 -5.96 -7.92
CA GLU A 91 7.43 -5.33 -8.52
C GLU A 91 6.15 -5.98 -7.99
N HIS A 92 5.28 -5.14 -7.46
CA HIS A 92 4.06 -5.60 -6.81
C HIS A 92 2.96 -4.54 -6.86
N TRP A 93 1.74 -4.98 -6.56
CA TRP A 93 0.63 -4.09 -6.24
C TRP A 93 -0.21 -4.70 -5.12
N HIS A 94 -1.00 -3.89 -4.46
CA HIS A 94 -1.97 -4.34 -3.47
C HIS A 94 -3.21 -3.46 -3.50
N GLY A 95 -4.32 -4.02 -3.00
CA GLY A 95 -5.58 -3.31 -3.00
C GLY A 95 -6.70 -4.15 -2.42
N ALA A 96 -7.91 -3.63 -2.53
CA ALA A 96 -9.13 -4.31 -2.11
C ALA A 96 -9.56 -5.37 -3.14
N THR A 97 -10.41 -6.30 -2.73
CA THR A 97 -11.12 -7.13 -3.70
C THR A 97 -12.18 -6.31 -4.43
N ALA A 98 -12.75 -6.86 -5.48
CA ALA A 98 -13.77 -6.16 -6.28
C ALA A 98 -15.03 -5.81 -5.47
N THR A 99 -15.33 -6.56 -4.40
CA THR A 99 -16.58 -6.43 -3.63
C THR A 99 -16.40 -6.03 -2.19
N ARG A 100 -15.17 -6.00 -1.65
CA ARG A 100 -14.88 -5.68 -0.26
C ARG A 100 -13.81 -4.61 -0.16
N PHE A 101 -13.92 -3.72 0.84
CA PHE A 101 -12.82 -2.82 1.18
C PHE A 101 -11.69 -3.60 1.87
N MET A 102 -10.51 -3.00 1.90
CA MET A 102 -9.37 -3.53 2.65
C MET A 102 -8.58 -2.37 3.23
N ALA A 103 -8.05 -2.57 4.44
CA ALA A 103 -7.15 -1.62 5.07
C ALA A 103 -5.91 -2.32 5.60
N HIS A 104 -4.76 -1.67 5.46
CA HIS A 104 -3.51 -2.16 6.01
C HIS A 104 -2.65 -1.02 6.54
N VAL A 105 -1.71 -1.35 7.40
CA VAL A 105 -0.58 -0.49 7.73
C VAL A 105 0.56 -0.85 6.78
N ALA A 106 1.13 0.15 6.13
CA ALA A 106 2.29 0.00 5.25
C ALA A 106 3.52 0.60 5.93
N ILE A 107 4.62 -0.13 5.94
CA ILE A 107 5.88 0.26 6.57
C ILE A 107 7.01 0.06 5.57
N GLN A 108 7.77 1.11 5.27
CA GLN A 108 8.91 1.03 4.36
C GLN A 108 9.99 2.02 4.76
N GLU A 109 11.20 1.78 4.29
CA GLU A 109 12.32 2.69 4.45
C GLU A 109 12.64 3.41 3.15
N SER A 110 12.99 4.69 3.26
CA SER A 110 13.50 5.48 2.14
C SER A 110 15.01 5.28 1.97
N ASP A 111 15.47 5.33 0.74
CA ASP A 111 16.87 5.58 0.44
C ASP A 111 17.04 7.03 -0.05
N GLU A 112 18.19 7.38 -0.63
CA GLU A 112 18.46 8.74 -1.13
C GLU A 112 17.52 9.18 -2.25
N ASN A 113 16.82 8.25 -2.90
CA ASN A 113 15.88 8.52 -3.99
C ASN A 113 14.40 8.44 -3.52
N GLY A 114 14.17 8.26 -2.23
CA GLY A 114 12.83 8.18 -1.65
C GLY A 114 12.40 6.74 -1.31
N PRO A 115 11.10 6.56 -0.94
CA PRO A 115 10.61 5.27 -0.43
C PRO A 115 10.07 4.33 -1.52
N VAL A 116 9.81 4.82 -2.73
CA VAL A 116 9.02 4.08 -3.72
C VAL A 116 9.38 4.52 -5.14
N THR A 117 9.33 3.57 -6.08
CA THR A 117 9.36 3.85 -7.53
C THR A 117 8.04 3.37 -8.12
N TRP A 118 7.25 4.30 -8.66
CA TRP A 118 5.96 4.01 -9.27
C TRP A 118 6.13 3.60 -10.73
N LEU A 119 5.42 2.53 -11.12
CA LEU A 119 5.40 1.99 -12.48
C LEU A 119 4.00 2.19 -13.09
N GLU A 120 3.63 1.38 -14.08
CA GLU A 120 2.32 1.47 -14.73
C GLU A 120 1.17 1.06 -13.81
N HIS A 121 -0.01 1.61 -14.09
CA HIS A 121 -1.23 1.17 -13.40
C HIS A 121 -1.53 -0.30 -13.69
N VAL A 122 -2.15 -0.96 -12.71
CA VAL A 122 -2.72 -2.30 -12.91
C VAL A 122 -3.96 -2.14 -13.78
N THR A 123 -3.98 -2.79 -14.93
CA THR A 123 -5.10 -2.72 -15.84
C THR A 123 -6.34 -3.40 -15.26
N ASP A 124 -7.53 -3.02 -15.74
CA ASP A 124 -8.76 -3.68 -15.34
C ASP A 124 -8.75 -5.18 -15.67
N GLU A 125 -8.09 -5.55 -16.78
CA GLU A 125 -7.92 -6.94 -17.16
C GLU A 125 -7.05 -7.70 -16.15
N GLU A 126 -5.88 -7.17 -15.79
CA GLU A 126 -5.01 -7.76 -14.78
C GLU A 126 -5.73 -7.90 -13.43
N TYR A 127 -6.42 -6.85 -13.02
CA TYR A 127 -7.18 -6.84 -11.78
C TYR A 127 -8.34 -7.84 -11.81
N GLY A 128 -9.06 -7.94 -12.91
CA GLY A 128 -10.16 -8.88 -13.08
C GLY A 128 -9.72 -10.34 -12.97
N GLN A 129 -8.53 -10.66 -13.46
CA GLN A 129 -7.95 -12.01 -13.34
C GLN A 129 -7.54 -12.34 -11.90
N ALA A 130 -7.30 -11.34 -11.07
CA ALA A 130 -6.90 -11.50 -9.66
C ALA A 130 -8.08 -11.80 -8.73
N ASN A 131 -9.31 -11.53 -9.17
CA ASN A 131 -10.51 -11.66 -8.31
C ASN A 131 -11.31 -12.94 -8.53
#